data_7b395f35f9c69dc4fbdd457025c676d8
#
_entry.id   7b395f35f9c69dc4fbdd457025c676d8
#
_cell.length_a   1.000
_cell.length_b   1.000
_cell.length_c   1.000
_cell.angle_alpha   90.00
_cell.angle_beta   90.00
_cell.angle_gamma   90.00
#
_symmetry.space_group_name_H-M   'P 1'
#
loop_
_entity.id
_entity.type
_entity.pdbx_description
1 polymer ?
#
loop_
_entity_poly.entity_id
_entity_poly.type
_entity_poly.pdbx_seq_one_letter_code
_entity_poly.pdbx_strand_id
1 'polypeptide(L)'
;MRVVSFNANGLRSAARKGFFRWFSRQRADVLCVQEIRVQETELDDRLHAARGFHRAVHGAKRRGYGGVAIYSRHEPTEVVRSIGVPEFDDEGRYLEAHFGAVAVVSAYFPSGSAGPHRQEAKFRFLAAFDQRLETLRSHHVPFIFCGDFNMAHREIDLRNWRANWDYPGFTPPERAWLDTLFDGRGYVDAFREVNPDPEHYTWWSNRGRAWEKNVGWRIDYQVASPALRGAVCAAAIYKRRRFSDHAPLTIDYDWEIFARRESRDASAVAASSAPTRSQRISSQNSTMPGTAITVVKR
;
A
#
# COMPACT_ATOMS: atom_id res chain seq x y z
N MET A 1 5.78 0.17 10.93
CA MET A 1 5.33 1.21 9.97
C MET A 1 3.82 1.37 10.04
N ARG A 2 3.31 2.61 10.08
CA ARG A 2 1.87 2.91 10.02
C ARG A 2 1.50 3.61 8.72
N VAL A 3 0.54 3.05 8.00
CA VAL A 3 0.02 3.61 6.74
C VAL A 3 -1.45 3.99 6.92
N VAL A 4 -1.81 5.18 6.45
CA VAL A 4 -3.20 5.66 6.39
C VAL A 4 -3.60 5.79 4.93
N SER A 5 -4.76 5.25 4.54
CA SER A 5 -5.39 5.46 3.23
C SER A 5 -6.70 6.20 3.40
N PHE A 6 -7.00 7.16 2.51
CA PHE A 6 -8.20 7.98 2.63
C PHE A 6 -8.64 8.57 1.28
N ASN A 7 -9.81 8.19 0.80
CA ASN A 7 -10.47 8.92 -0.28
C ASN A 7 -11.09 10.21 0.29
N ALA A 8 -10.54 11.35 -0.11
CA ALA A 8 -10.92 12.65 0.42
C ALA A 8 -12.22 13.22 -0.17
N ASN A 9 -12.66 12.71 -1.32
CA ASN A 9 -13.74 13.29 -2.13
C ASN A 9 -13.61 14.83 -2.20
N GLY A 10 -12.38 15.29 -2.48
CA GLY A 10 -11.96 16.69 -2.47
C GLY A 10 -11.18 17.10 -1.22
N LEU A 11 -9.83 17.14 -1.35
CA LEU A 11 -8.90 17.38 -0.25
C LEU A 11 -9.15 18.70 0.49
N ARG A 12 -9.52 19.78 -0.24
CA ARG A 12 -9.88 21.06 0.37
C ARG A 12 -11.07 20.96 1.31
N SER A 13 -12.09 20.18 0.95
CA SER A 13 -13.27 19.92 1.80
C SER A 13 -12.89 19.13 3.05
N ALA A 14 -12.13 18.04 2.87
CA ALA A 14 -11.68 17.21 3.98
C ALA A 14 -10.78 18.00 4.96
N ALA A 15 -9.87 18.85 4.45
CA ALA A 15 -9.00 19.71 5.25
C ALA A 15 -9.82 20.68 6.13
N ARG A 16 -10.84 21.37 5.55
CA ARG A 16 -11.75 22.26 6.30
C ARG A 16 -12.54 21.52 7.38
N LYS A 17 -12.89 20.25 7.15
CA LYS A 17 -13.54 19.39 8.15
C LYS A 17 -12.55 18.90 9.23
N GLY A 18 -11.26 19.26 9.14
CA GLY A 18 -10.23 19.00 10.13
C GLY A 18 -9.49 17.68 9.96
N PHE A 19 -9.45 17.11 8.74
CA PHE A 19 -8.74 15.87 8.44
C PHE A 19 -7.26 15.93 8.84
N PHE A 20 -6.52 16.96 8.44
CA PHE A 20 -5.09 17.08 8.76
C PHE A 20 -4.81 17.25 10.26
N ARG A 21 -5.72 17.90 11.01
CA ARG A 21 -5.64 17.96 12.48
C ARG A 21 -5.80 16.57 13.12
N TRP A 22 -6.68 15.74 12.58
CA TRP A 22 -6.83 14.37 13.00
C TRP A 22 -5.59 13.56 12.60
N PHE A 23 -5.15 13.67 11.33
CA PHE A 23 -4.02 12.94 10.79
C PHE A 23 -2.73 13.20 11.58
N SER A 24 -2.43 14.42 11.97
CA SER A 24 -1.23 14.79 12.74
C SER A 24 -1.08 14.03 14.07
N ARG A 25 -2.19 13.49 14.59
CA ARG A 25 -2.23 12.71 15.84
C ARG A 25 -2.09 11.20 15.61
N GLN A 26 -2.10 10.76 14.36
CA GLN A 26 -2.09 9.31 14.05
C GLN A 26 -0.68 8.70 14.13
N ARG A 27 0.37 9.49 14.20
CA ARG A 27 1.78 9.04 14.17
C ARG A 27 2.08 8.15 12.96
N ALA A 28 1.40 8.43 11.84
CA ALA A 28 1.58 7.68 10.61
C ALA A 28 2.94 7.98 9.96
N ASP A 29 3.48 7.00 9.27
CA ASP A 29 4.68 7.16 8.44
C ASP A 29 4.31 7.59 7.03
N VAL A 30 3.21 7.04 6.49
CA VAL A 30 2.71 7.33 5.15
C VAL A 30 1.20 7.58 5.19
N LEU A 31 0.75 8.56 4.38
CA LEU A 31 -0.66 8.81 4.07
C LEU A 31 -0.83 8.75 2.56
N CYS A 32 -1.71 7.87 2.10
CA CYS A 32 -2.19 7.79 0.72
C CYS A 32 -3.57 8.46 0.63
N VAL A 33 -3.71 9.42 -0.27
CA VAL A 33 -4.97 10.14 -0.46
C VAL A 33 -5.45 9.94 -1.89
N GLN A 34 -6.72 9.57 -2.05
CA GLN A 34 -7.39 9.44 -3.33
C GLN A 34 -8.42 10.57 -3.50
N GLU A 35 -8.76 10.83 -4.74
CA GLU A 35 -9.76 11.82 -5.13
C GLU A 35 -9.51 13.21 -4.53
N ILE A 36 -8.27 13.70 -4.69
CA ILE A 36 -7.85 14.99 -4.12
C ILE A 36 -8.57 16.18 -4.75
N ARG A 37 -8.98 16.10 -6.03
CA ARG A 37 -9.72 17.12 -6.81
C ARG A 37 -9.07 18.50 -6.77
N VAL A 38 -7.75 18.53 -6.75
CA VAL A 38 -6.95 19.76 -6.66
C VAL A 38 -5.66 19.58 -7.41
N GLN A 39 -5.15 20.66 -8.02
CA GLN A 39 -3.84 20.65 -8.66
C GLN A 39 -2.73 20.84 -7.62
N GLU A 40 -1.54 20.34 -7.90
CA GLU A 40 -0.41 20.47 -6.98
C GLU A 40 -0.11 21.93 -6.64
N THR A 41 -0.21 22.83 -7.64
CA THR A 41 -0.01 24.29 -7.50
C THR A 41 -1.08 24.97 -6.65
N GLU A 42 -2.23 24.32 -6.41
CA GLU A 42 -3.34 24.82 -5.60
C GLU A 42 -3.29 24.32 -4.14
N LEU A 43 -2.29 23.50 -3.80
CA LEU A 43 -2.12 22.96 -2.44
C LEU A 43 -1.44 24.01 -1.56
N ASP A 44 -2.23 24.62 -0.68
CA ASP A 44 -1.76 25.52 0.37
C ASP A 44 -1.17 24.72 1.52
N ASP A 45 0.10 24.95 1.84
CA ASP A 45 0.81 24.25 2.92
C ASP A 45 0.22 24.52 4.31
N ARG A 46 -0.52 25.58 4.51
CA ARG A 46 -1.21 25.86 5.77
C ARG A 46 -2.42 24.96 6.00
N LEU A 47 -3.12 24.58 4.92
CA LEU A 47 -4.37 23.84 4.97
C LEU A 47 -4.21 22.36 4.60
N HIS A 48 -3.25 22.05 3.74
CA HIS A 48 -3.10 20.74 3.08
C HIS A 48 -1.77 20.06 3.41
N ALA A 49 -0.94 20.64 4.28
CA ALA A 49 0.31 20.05 4.70
C ALA A 49 0.14 19.22 5.98
N ALA A 50 0.64 18.01 5.93
CA ALA A 50 1.07 17.31 7.14
C ALA A 50 2.46 17.85 7.49
N ARG A 51 2.57 18.63 8.58
CA ARG A 51 3.85 19.21 9.00
C ARG A 51 4.90 18.13 9.21
N GLY A 52 6.07 18.27 8.60
CA GLY A 52 7.15 17.28 8.65
C GLY A 52 6.93 16.06 7.75
N PHE A 53 6.12 16.21 6.69
CA PHE A 53 5.93 15.20 5.65
C PHE A 53 6.38 15.75 4.29
N HIS A 54 7.08 14.92 3.54
CA HIS A 54 7.29 15.08 2.11
C HIS A 54 5.98 14.80 1.39
N ARG A 55 5.76 15.47 0.26
CA ARG A 55 4.52 15.34 -0.50
C ARG A 55 4.82 15.03 -1.96
N ALA A 56 4.21 13.99 -2.50
CA ALA A 56 4.12 13.71 -3.91
C ALA A 56 2.65 13.76 -4.35
N VAL A 57 2.39 14.32 -5.53
CA VAL A 57 1.04 14.52 -6.05
C VAL A 57 0.98 14.11 -7.51
N HIS A 58 -0.11 13.49 -7.90
CA HIS A 58 -0.49 13.30 -9.30
C HIS A 58 -1.93 13.80 -9.48
N GLY A 59 -2.08 15.06 -9.87
CA GLY A 59 -3.37 15.70 -10.14
C GLY A 59 -3.90 15.31 -11.52
N ALA A 60 -5.23 15.26 -11.66
CA ALA A 60 -5.83 15.06 -12.97
C ALA A 60 -5.62 16.30 -13.88
N LYS A 61 -5.48 16.13 -15.20
CA LYS A 61 -5.47 17.25 -16.16
C LYS A 61 -6.75 18.08 -16.05
N ARG A 62 -7.89 17.42 -15.87
CA ARG A 62 -9.18 18.08 -15.62
C ARG A 62 -9.24 18.61 -14.20
N ARG A 63 -9.35 19.92 -14.03
CA ARG A 63 -9.49 20.57 -12.73
C ARG A 63 -10.74 20.08 -11.96
N GLY A 64 -10.59 19.90 -10.66
CA GLY A 64 -11.69 19.46 -9.79
C GLY A 64 -12.09 18.00 -9.94
N TYR A 65 -11.27 17.19 -10.60
CA TYR A 65 -11.51 15.77 -10.86
C TYR A 65 -10.33 14.92 -10.35
N GLY A 66 -10.59 13.67 -9.95
CA GLY A 66 -9.59 12.65 -9.64
C GLY A 66 -8.41 13.10 -8.79
N GLY A 67 -7.24 12.64 -9.16
CA GLY A 67 -5.97 12.93 -8.52
C GLY A 67 -5.69 12.11 -7.28
N VAL A 68 -4.43 11.78 -7.04
CA VAL A 68 -3.94 11.07 -5.86
C VAL A 68 -2.73 11.79 -5.27
N ALA A 69 -2.47 11.57 -3.97
CA ALA A 69 -1.31 12.10 -3.28
C ALA A 69 -0.74 11.08 -2.28
N ILE A 70 0.56 11.18 -2.04
CA ILE A 70 1.26 10.47 -0.96
C ILE A 70 1.97 11.52 -0.11
N TYR A 71 1.76 11.46 1.20
CA TYR A 71 2.53 12.20 2.20
C TYR A 71 3.34 11.18 3.01
N SER A 72 4.63 11.42 3.19
CA SER A 72 5.52 10.52 3.93
C SER A 72 6.44 11.27 4.86
N ARG A 73 6.74 10.71 6.05
CA ARG A 73 7.73 11.28 6.99
C ARG A 73 9.14 11.27 6.42
N HIS A 74 9.39 10.32 5.55
CA HIS A 74 10.69 10.15 4.91
C HIS A 74 10.59 10.54 3.44
N GLU A 75 11.67 11.10 2.93
CA GLU A 75 11.76 11.42 1.51
C GLU A 75 11.81 10.11 0.70
N PRO A 76 10.92 9.93 -0.30
CA PRO A 76 11.00 8.78 -1.17
C PRO A 76 12.26 8.85 -2.05
N THR A 77 12.89 7.71 -2.28
CA THR A 77 14.04 7.60 -3.18
C THR A 77 13.65 7.71 -4.65
N GLU A 78 12.41 7.36 -4.96
CA GLU A 78 11.82 7.45 -6.30
C GLU A 78 10.31 7.68 -6.20
N VAL A 79 9.77 8.42 -7.18
CA VAL A 79 8.32 8.66 -7.30
C VAL A 79 7.88 8.41 -8.74
N VAL A 80 6.93 7.48 -8.93
CA VAL A 80 6.34 7.16 -10.23
C VAL A 80 4.90 7.68 -10.28
N ARG A 81 4.59 8.49 -11.31
CA ARG A 81 3.28 9.15 -11.48
C ARG A 81 2.44 8.59 -12.62
N SER A 82 2.83 7.47 -13.19
CA SER A 82 2.17 6.88 -14.37
C SER A 82 1.93 5.41 -14.17
N ILE A 83 0.76 4.95 -14.57
CA ILE A 83 0.46 3.52 -14.72
C ILE A 83 0.81 3.04 -16.14
N GLY A 84 1.22 3.96 -17.04
CA GLY A 84 1.57 3.66 -18.42
C GLY A 84 0.42 3.73 -19.42
N VAL A 85 -0.75 4.27 -19.01
CA VAL A 85 -1.93 4.41 -19.88
C VAL A 85 -2.44 5.84 -19.80
N PRO A 86 -2.31 6.64 -20.90
CA PRO A 86 -2.64 8.06 -20.91
C PRO A 86 -4.05 8.39 -20.40
N GLU A 87 -5.05 7.55 -20.71
CA GLU A 87 -6.43 7.71 -20.20
C GLU A 87 -6.48 7.86 -18.68
N PHE A 88 -5.69 7.08 -17.97
CA PHE A 88 -5.69 7.03 -16.50
C PHE A 88 -4.66 7.96 -15.88
N ASP A 89 -3.54 8.18 -16.57
CA ASP A 89 -2.53 9.13 -16.15
C ASP A 89 -3.08 10.57 -16.22
N ASP A 90 -3.88 10.88 -17.25
CA ASP A 90 -4.58 12.16 -17.38
C ASP A 90 -5.65 12.40 -16.29
N GLU A 91 -6.19 11.34 -15.69
CA GLU A 91 -7.12 11.39 -14.56
C GLU A 91 -6.39 11.39 -13.18
N GLY A 92 -5.05 11.25 -13.18
CA GLY A 92 -4.24 11.25 -11.95
C GLY A 92 -4.59 10.10 -11.01
N ARG A 93 -4.70 8.86 -11.52
CA ARG A 93 -5.23 7.73 -10.77
C ARG A 93 -4.19 6.88 -10.07
N TYR A 94 -2.92 7.11 -10.31
CA TYR A 94 -1.83 6.28 -9.81
C TYR A 94 -0.65 7.15 -9.35
N LEU A 95 -0.10 6.80 -8.19
CA LEU A 95 1.12 7.40 -7.65
C LEU A 95 1.83 6.36 -6.81
N GLU A 96 3.13 6.21 -7.00
CA GLU A 96 3.97 5.24 -6.30
C GLU A 96 5.18 5.96 -5.71
N ALA A 97 5.54 5.62 -4.48
CA ALA A 97 6.70 6.14 -3.76
C ALA A 97 7.54 4.99 -3.21
N HIS A 98 8.83 4.99 -3.50
CA HIS A 98 9.79 3.99 -3.04
C HIS A 98 10.58 4.52 -1.85
N PHE A 99 10.82 3.65 -0.84
CA PHE A 99 11.51 3.99 0.40
C PHE A 99 12.66 3.02 0.72
N GLY A 100 13.18 2.32 -0.28
CA GLY A 100 14.25 1.34 -0.13
C GLY A 100 13.77 -0.04 0.31
N ALA A 101 13.17 -0.20 1.50
CA ALA A 101 12.69 -1.49 1.99
C ALA A 101 11.23 -1.81 1.60
N VAL A 102 10.50 -0.83 1.10
CA VAL A 102 9.09 -0.97 0.70
C VAL A 102 8.72 0.11 -0.32
N ALA A 103 7.84 -0.23 -1.25
CA ALA A 103 7.15 0.75 -2.07
C ALA A 103 5.70 0.91 -1.59
N VAL A 104 5.18 2.14 -1.63
CA VAL A 104 3.79 2.44 -1.28
C VAL A 104 3.10 3.11 -2.45
N VAL A 105 1.95 2.60 -2.82
CA VAL A 105 1.14 3.07 -3.95
C VAL A 105 -0.15 3.69 -3.44
N SER A 106 -0.54 4.84 -3.99
CA SER A 106 -1.88 5.42 -3.86
C SER A 106 -2.60 5.32 -5.20
N ALA A 107 -3.70 4.58 -5.26
CA ALA A 107 -4.45 4.33 -6.48
C ALA A 107 -5.94 4.66 -6.32
N TYR A 108 -6.55 5.24 -7.35
CA TYR A 108 -7.96 5.56 -7.40
C TYR A 108 -8.60 4.88 -8.61
N PHE A 109 -9.28 3.76 -8.37
CA PHE A 109 -9.87 2.94 -9.42
C PHE A 109 -11.13 3.62 -9.99
N PRO A 110 -11.40 3.52 -11.30
CA PRO A 110 -12.62 4.05 -11.88
C PRO A 110 -13.87 3.47 -11.23
N SER A 111 -14.86 4.32 -10.92
CA SER A 111 -16.19 3.84 -10.56
C SER A 111 -16.97 3.43 -11.81
N GLY A 112 -17.59 2.25 -11.79
CA GLY A 112 -18.47 1.77 -12.86
C GLY A 112 -19.88 2.35 -12.84
N SER A 113 -20.27 3.05 -11.75
CA SER A 113 -21.67 3.42 -11.48
C SER A 113 -22.25 4.49 -12.42
N ALA A 114 -21.42 5.20 -13.18
CA ALA A 114 -21.85 6.26 -14.11
C ALA A 114 -22.19 5.73 -15.53
N GLY A 115 -22.38 4.42 -15.69
CA GLY A 115 -22.82 3.79 -16.93
C GLY A 115 -21.79 2.82 -17.53
N PRO A 116 -22.19 2.10 -18.61
CA PRO A 116 -21.38 1.02 -19.18
C PRO A 116 -19.97 1.44 -19.59
N HIS A 117 -19.81 2.61 -20.19
CA HIS A 117 -18.51 3.13 -20.62
C HIS A 117 -17.53 3.30 -19.44
N ARG A 118 -18.03 3.63 -18.22
CA ARG A 118 -17.19 3.74 -17.03
C ARG A 118 -16.85 2.39 -16.45
N GLN A 119 -17.75 1.42 -16.59
CA GLN A 119 -17.49 0.02 -16.22
C GLN A 119 -16.42 -0.59 -17.14
N GLU A 120 -16.48 -0.33 -18.44
CA GLU A 120 -15.43 -0.72 -19.39
C GLU A 120 -14.09 -0.05 -19.07
N ALA A 121 -14.09 1.25 -18.75
CA ALA A 121 -12.89 1.96 -18.32
C ALA A 121 -12.30 1.33 -17.05
N LYS A 122 -13.13 0.89 -16.10
CA LYS A 122 -12.65 0.16 -14.92
C LYS A 122 -11.91 -1.11 -15.32
N PHE A 123 -12.46 -1.94 -16.20
CA PHE A 123 -11.78 -3.17 -16.63
C PHE A 123 -10.48 -2.89 -17.40
N ARG A 124 -10.42 -1.85 -18.22
CA ARG A 124 -9.15 -1.41 -18.83
C ARG A 124 -8.13 -0.97 -17.77
N PHE A 125 -8.58 -0.27 -16.72
CA PHE A 125 -7.73 0.11 -15.60
C PHE A 125 -7.22 -1.12 -14.83
N LEU A 126 -8.07 -2.10 -14.55
CA LEU A 126 -7.67 -3.35 -13.90
C LEU A 126 -6.57 -4.07 -14.69
N ALA A 127 -6.71 -4.14 -16.03
CA ALA A 127 -5.69 -4.76 -16.88
C ALA A 127 -4.36 -4.00 -16.86
N ALA A 128 -4.38 -2.65 -16.89
CA ALA A 128 -3.19 -1.84 -16.75
C ALA A 128 -2.55 -1.97 -15.37
N PHE A 129 -3.38 -2.04 -14.32
CA PHE A 129 -2.93 -2.23 -12.95
C PHE A 129 -2.26 -3.59 -12.74
N ASP A 130 -2.81 -4.66 -13.33
CA ASP A 130 -2.20 -5.99 -13.33
C ASP A 130 -0.80 -5.98 -13.93
N GLN A 131 -0.59 -5.29 -15.06
CA GLN A 131 0.73 -5.14 -15.67
C GLN A 131 1.70 -4.39 -14.75
N ARG A 132 1.21 -3.34 -14.06
CA ARG A 132 2.04 -2.61 -13.09
C ARG A 132 2.41 -3.46 -11.88
N LEU A 133 1.49 -4.28 -11.37
CA LEU A 133 1.76 -5.24 -10.29
C LEU A 133 2.87 -6.23 -10.67
N GLU A 134 2.87 -6.74 -11.90
CA GLU A 134 3.95 -7.64 -12.38
C GLU A 134 5.30 -6.90 -12.45
N THR A 135 5.30 -5.63 -12.88
CA THR A 135 6.51 -4.80 -12.85
C THR A 135 7.03 -4.61 -11.43
N LEU A 136 6.17 -4.26 -10.47
CA LEU A 136 6.55 -4.11 -9.06
C LEU A 136 7.09 -5.42 -8.48
N ARG A 137 6.46 -6.54 -8.82
CA ARG A 137 6.90 -7.86 -8.39
C ARG A 137 8.29 -8.21 -8.92
N SER A 138 8.62 -7.83 -10.14
CA SER A 138 9.93 -8.07 -10.75
C SER A 138 11.09 -7.31 -10.08
N HIS A 139 10.78 -6.21 -9.39
CA HIS A 139 11.79 -5.46 -8.63
C HIS A 139 12.15 -6.11 -7.29
N HIS A 140 11.45 -7.17 -6.86
CA HIS A 140 11.67 -7.89 -5.61
C HIS A 140 11.60 -7.02 -4.34
N VAL A 141 11.04 -5.82 -4.44
CA VAL A 141 10.79 -4.93 -3.30
C VAL A 141 9.37 -5.17 -2.81
N PRO A 142 9.16 -5.43 -1.51
CA PRO A 142 7.82 -5.48 -0.93
C PRO A 142 7.05 -4.19 -1.19
N PHE A 143 5.75 -4.30 -1.41
CA PHE A 143 4.93 -3.12 -1.66
C PHE A 143 3.54 -3.23 -1.04
N ILE A 144 2.97 -2.06 -0.78
CA ILE A 144 1.60 -1.89 -0.28
C ILE A 144 0.89 -0.96 -1.25
N PHE A 145 -0.21 -1.39 -1.84
CA PHE A 145 -1.05 -0.48 -2.59
C PHE A 145 -2.33 -0.16 -1.82
N CYS A 146 -2.52 1.13 -1.64
CA CYS A 146 -3.61 1.74 -0.91
C CYS A 146 -4.56 2.39 -1.90
N GLY A 147 -5.85 2.26 -1.69
CA GLY A 147 -6.75 3.00 -2.56
C GLY A 147 -8.22 2.68 -2.41
N ASP A 148 -9.00 3.53 -3.07
CA ASP A 148 -10.39 3.29 -3.35
C ASP A 148 -10.50 2.45 -4.64
N PHE A 149 -10.84 1.18 -4.48
CA PHE A 149 -10.98 0.24 -5.59
C PHE A 149 -12.35 0.37 -6.26
N ASN A 150 -13.28 1.08 -5.63
CA ASN A 150 -14.67 1.13 -6.08
C ASN A 150 -15.30 -0.27 -6.27
N MET A 151 -14.81 -1.27 -5.52
CA MET A 151 -15.26 -2.65 -5.55
C MET A 151 -15.27 -3.24 -4.14
N ALA A 152 -16.34 -3.93 -3.76
CA ALA A 152 -16.38 -4.80 -2.60
C ALA A 152 -16.02 -6.24 -3.02
N HIS A 153 -15.30 -6.99 -2.18
CA HIS A 153 -14.83 -8.33 -2.52
C HIS A 153 -15.90 -9.40 -2.27
N ARG A 154 -16.35 -9.50 -1.03
CA ARG A 154 -17.26 -10.56 -0.56
C ARG A 154 -18.52 -9.95 0.06
N GLU A 155 -19.52 -10.81 0.31
CA GLU A 155 -20.80 -10.41 0.91
C GLU A 155 -20.62 -9.69 2.25
N ILE A 156 -19.59 -10.03 3.01
CA ILE A 156 -19.25 -9.39 4.29
C ILE A 156 -18.82 -7.91 4.12
N ASP A 157 -18.46 -7.51 2.91
CA ASP A 157 -17.90 -6.18 2.60
C ASP A 157 -18.96 -5.14 2.22
N LEU A 158 -20.24 -5.52 2.19
CA LEU A 158 -21.33 -4.56 2.00
C LEU A 158 -22.62 -5.00 2.68
N ARG A 159 -23.39 -4.02 3.21
CA ARG A 159 -24.59 -4.31 4.00
C ARG A 159 -25.68 -5.02 3.22
N ASN A 160 -26.01 -4.57 2.02
CA ASN A 160 -27.13 -5.04 1.23
C ASN A 160 -26.66 -5.83 0.00
N TRP A 161 -25.76 -6.79 0.19
CA TRP A 161 -25.10 -7.49 -0.91
C TRP A 161 -26.08 -8.19 -1.88
N ARG A 162 -27.19 -8.77 -1.39
CA ARG A 162 -28.17 -9.44 -2.27
C ARG A 162 -28.81 -8.48 -3.27
N ALA A 163 -29.15 -7.27 -2.83
CA ALA A 163 -29.74 -6.25 -3.68
C ALA A 163 -28.72 -5.60 -4.62
N ASN A 164 -27.42 -5.80 -4.38
CA ASN A 164 -26.33 -5.24 -5.15
C ASN A 164 -25.49 -6.31 -5.86
N TRP A 165 -26.00 -7.54 -5.96
CA TRP A 165 -25.24 -8.69 -6.49
C TRP A 165 -24.61 -8.47 -7.87
N ASP A 166 -25.24 -7.68 -8.72
CA ASP A 166 -24.78 -7.35 -10.07
C ASP A 166 -24.68 -5.82 -10.29
N TYR A 167 -24.56 -5.08 -9.20
CA TYR A 167 -24.39 -3.63 -9.26
C TYR A 167 -22.89 -3.28 -9.44
N PRO A 168 -22.55 -2.26 -10.26
CA PRO A 168 -21.16 -1.80 -10.41
C PRO A 168 -20.47 -1.56 -9.06
N GLY A 169 -19.35 -2.25 -8.87
CA GLY A 169 -18.64 -2.33 -7.58
C GLY A 169 -18.86 -3.66 -6.85
N PHE A 170 -19.82 -4.52 -7.31
CA PHE A 170 -19.99 -5.87 -6.75
C PHE A 170 -20.41 -6.88 -7.81
N THR A 171 -20.13 -6.63 -9.07
CA THR A 171 -20.41 -7.56 -10.17
C THR A 171 -19.54 -8.82 -10.08
N PRO A 172 -19.99 -9.97 -10.61
CA PRO A 172 -19.20 -11.19 -10.63
C PRO A 172 -17.79 -11.03 -11.22
N PRO A 173 -17.57 -10.31 -12.35
CA PRO A 173 -16.22 -10.10 -12.87
C PRO A 173 -15.32 -9.27 -11.96
N GLU A 174 -15.84 -8.26 -11.25
CA GLU A 174 -15.08 -7.46 -10.31
C GLU A 174 -14.63 -8.29 -9.10
N ARG A 175 -15.51 -9.13 -8.58
CA ARG A 175 -15.18 -10.07 -7.48
C ARG A 175 -14.16 -11.11 -7.92
N ALA A 176 -14.30 -11.69 -9.12
CA ALA A 176 -13.37 -12.65 -9.67
C ALA A 176 -11.95 -12.06 -9.84
N TRP A 177 -11.84 -10.77 -10.18
CA TRP A 177 -10.55 -10.09 -10.20
C TRP A 177 -9.93 -10.01 -8.80
N LEU A 178 -10.73 -9.67 -7.78
CA LEU A 178 -10.26 -9.64 -6.38
C LEU A 178 -9.93 -11.04 -5.86
N ASP A 179 -10.69 -12.10 -6.23
CA ASP A 179 -10.34 -13.49 -5.93
C ASP A 179 -8.98 -13.86 -6.54
N THR A 180 -8.75 -13.47 -7.81
CA THR A 180 -7.45 -13.70 -8.47
C THR A 180 -6.33 -12.98 -7.74
N LEU A 181 -6.57 -11.76 -7.26
CA LEU A 181 -5.58 -10.97 -6.54
C LEU A 181 -5.23 -11.61 -5.19
N PHE A 182 -6.22 -11.95 -4.37
CA PHE A 182 -6.02 -12.43 -3.01
C PHE A 182 -5.72 -13.94 -2.96
N ASP A 183 -6.58 -14.74 -3.56
CA ASP A 183 -6.49 -16.20 -3.48
C ASP A 183 -5.54 -16.77 -4.54
N GLY A 184 -5.55 -16.21 -5.76
CA GLY A 184 -4.73 -16.71 -6.87
C GLY A 184 -3.25 -16.26 -6.81
N ARG A 185 -3.01 -14.97 -6.55
CA ARG A 185 -1.65 -14.39 -6.54
C ARG A 185 -1.07 -14.22 -5.14
N GLY A 186 -1.85 -14.49 -4.10
CA GLY A 186 -1.42 -14.47 -2.69
C GLY A 186 -1.18 -13.08 -2.12
N TYR A 187 -1.75 -12.02 -2.72
CA TYR A 187 -1.74 -10.71 -2.08
C TYR A 187 -2.57 -10.71 -0.80
N VAL A 188 -2.30 -9.79 0.09
CA VAL A 188 -2.90 -9.75 1.43
C VAL A 188 -3.86 -8.59 1.53
N ASP A 189 -5.14 -8.85 1.78
CA ASP A 189 -6.07 -7.83 2.26
C ASP A 189 -5.70 -7.51 3.72
N ALA A 190 -4.94 -6.45 3.92
CA ALA A 190 -4.35 -6.14 5.22
C ALA A 190 -5.40 -5.88 6.32
N PHE A 191 -6.59 -5.39 5.96
CA PHE A 191 -7.66 -5.24 6.93
C PHE A 191 -8.22 -6.60 7.36
N ARG A 192 -8.49 -7.50 6.40
CA ARG A 192 -9.08 -8.82 6.65
C ARG A 192 -8.11 -9.81 7.28
N GLU A 193 -6.80 -9.59 7.16
CA GLU A 193 -5.80 -10.42 7.85
C GLU A 193 -5.95 -10.38 9.38
N VAL A 194 -6.37 -9.23 9.94
CA VAL A 194 -6.51 -9.03 11.40
C VAL A 194 -7.94 -8.74 11.85
N ASN A 195 -8.89 -8.59 10.94
CA ASN A 195 -10.29 -8.30 11.28
C ASN A 195 -11.25 -9.10 10.39
N PRO A 196 -11.69 -10.28 10.84
CA PRO A 196 -12.65 -11.12 10.12
C PRO A 196 -14.12 -10.68 10.28
N ASP A 197 -14.40 -9.75 11.19
CA ASP A 197 -15.77 -9.42 11.59
C ASP A 197 -16.54 -8.66 10.49
N PRO A 198 -17.87 -8.83 10.41
CA PRO A 198 -18.73 -8.10 9.48
C PRO A 198 -18.94 -6.64 9.88
N GLU A 199 -19.64 -5.90 9.02
CA GLU A 199 -20.09 -4.53 9.26
C GLU A 199 -18.98 -3.47 9.43
N HIS A 200 -17.81 -3.78 8.93
CA HIS A 200 -16.69 -2.85 8.80
C HIS A 200 -16.65 -2.29 7.39
N TYR A 201 -17.17 -1.09 7.21
CA TYR A 201 -17.25 -0.42 5.90
C TYR A 201 -16.37 0.83 5.87
N THR A 202 -16.00 1.25 4.66
CA THR A 202 -15.15 2.42 4.43
C THR A 202 -15.88 3.54 3.70
N TRP A 203 -16.99 3.23 3.02
CA TRP A 203 -17.79 4.19 2.27
C TRP A 203 -19.29 4.07 2.59
N TRP A 204 -19.99 5.22 2.61
CA TRP A 204 -21.44 5.33 2.81
C TRP A 204 -22.04 6.36 1.88
N SER A 205 -23.14 6.02 1.21
CA SER A 205 -23.91 6.96 0.43
C SER A 205 -24.31 8.19 1.26
N ASN A 206 -24.36 9.36 0.63
CA ASN A 206 -24.90 10.57 1.23
C ASN A 206 -26.42 10.56 1.37
N ARG A 207 -27.11 9.52 0.87
CA ARG A 207 -28.56 9.36 0.87
C ARG A 207 -29.02 8.43 1.99
N GLY A 208 -30.29 8.57 2.41
CA GLY A 208 -30.95 7.60 3.29
C GLY A 208 -30.38 7.45 4.70
N ARG A 209 -29.56 8.41 5.18
CA ARG A 209 -28.83 8.34 6.46
C ARG A 209 -27.96 7.06 6.54
N ALA A 210 -27.29 6.72 5.43
CA ALA A 210 -26.55 5.47 5.32
C ALA A 210 -25.38 5.38 6.34
N TRP A 211 -24.72 6.51 6.62
CA TRP A 211 -23.66 6.58 7.63
C TRP A 211 -24.16 6.21 9.03
N GLU A 212 -25.25 6.81 9.48
CA GLU A 212 -25.83 6.59 10.81
C GLU A 212 -26.37 5.17 10.97
N LYS A 213 -26.96 4.63 9.90
CA LYS A 213 -27.49 3.26 9.86
C LYS A 213 -26.44 2.18 9.59
N ASN A 214 -25.20 2.58 9.37
CA ASN A 214 -24.11 1.70 8.92
C ASN A 214 -24.46 0.87 7.66
N VAL A 215 -25.17 1.48 6.70
CA VAL A 215 -25.44 0.86 5.38
C VAL A 215 -24.32 1.28 4.45
N GLY A 216 -23.22 0.56 4.50
CA GLY A 216 -21.97 0.92 3.83
C GLY A 216 -21.37 -0.21 3.00
N TRP A 217 -20.27 0.14 2.35
CA TRP A 217 -19.42 -0.72 1.54
C TRP A 217 -17.98 -0.59 1.99
N ARG A 218 -17.22 -1.68 2.01
CA ARG A 218 -15.77 -1.66 2.15
C ARG A 218 -15.15 -1.74 0.76
N ILE A 219 -14.77 -0.59 0.24
CA ILE A 219 -14.20 -0.41 -1.10
C ILE A 219 -12.83 0.25 -1.10
N ASP A 220 -12.37 0.70 0.07
CA ASP A 220 -11.02 1.18 0.28
C ASP A 220 -10.17 0.06 0.89
N TYR A 221 -9.01 -0.19 0.30
CA TYR A 221 -8.12 -1.27 0.69
C TYR A 221 -6.70 -0.75 0.98
N GLN A 222 -6.00 -1.50 1.80
CA GLN A 222 -4.54 -1.59 1.78
C GLN A 222 -4.21 -3.04 1.46
N VAL A 223 -3.63 -3.27 0.30
CA VAL A 223 -3.26 -4.60 -0.17
C VAL A 223 -1.75 -4.72 -0.15
N ALA A 224 -1.26 -5.68 0.63
CA ALA A 224 0.17 -5.91 0.76
C ALA A 224 0.64 -7.03 -0.18
N SER A 225 1.86 -6.91 -0.68
CA SER A 225 2.51 -7.97 -1.44
C SER A 225 2.72 -9.22 -0.58
N PRO A 226 2.84 -10.41 -1.16
CA PRO A 226 2.98 -11.67 -0.40
C PRO A 226 4.13 -11.68 0.60
N ALA A 227 5.21 -10.92 0.33
CA ALA A 227 6.35 -10.78 1.24
C ALA A 227 6.01 -10.12 2.59
N LEU A 228 4.89 -9.39 2.67
CA LEU A 228 4.40 -8.73 3.89
C LEU A 228 3.31 -9.54 4.61
N ARG A 229 3.04 -10.79 4.19
CA ARG A 229 2.10 -11.67 4.88
C ARG A 229 2.55 -11.91 6.32
N GLY A 230 1.63 -11.77 7.28
CA GLY A 230 1.92 -11.86 8.71
C GLY A 230 2.58 -10.61 9.31
N ALA A 231 2.85 -9.57 8.52
CA ALA A 231 3.39 -8.31 9.04
C ALA A 231 2.30 -7.36 9.55
N VAL A 232 1.02 -7.62 9.27
CA VAL A 232 -0.07 -6.75 9.73
C VAL A 232 -0.31 -6.97 11.22
N CYS A 233 -0.15 -5.89 12.02
CA CYS A 233 -0.34 -5.94 13.48
C CYS A 233 -1.70 -5.42 13.93
N ALA A 234 -2.22 -4.40 13.25
CA ALA A 234 -3.49 -3.78 13.61
C ALA A 234 -4.14 -3.08 12.42
N ALA A 235 -5.47 -3.03 12.43
CA ALA A 235 -6.27 -2.33 11.43
C ALA A 235 -7.38 -1.52 12.10
N ALA A 236 -7.66 -0.32 11.57
CA ALA A 236 -8.74 0.53 12.08
C ALA A 236 -9.38 1.36 10.98
N ILE A 237 -10.71 1.44 11.00
CA ILE A 237 -11.51 2.35 10.18
C ILE A 237 -12.03 3.46 11.09
N TYR A 238 -11.68 4.72 10.80
CA TYR A 238 -12.03 5.85 11.67
C TYR A 238 -13.41 6.43 11.33
N LYS A 239 -14.39 6.20 12.19
CA LYS A 239 -15.78 6.62 12.02
C LYS A 239 -16.27 7.74 12.98
N ARG A 240 -15.44 8.20 13.93
CA ARG A 240 -15.87 9.19 14.94
C ARG A 240 -16.17 10.56 14.37
N ARG A 241 -15.57 10.92 13.25
CA ARG A 241 -15.77 12.19 12.55
C ARG A 241 -15.77 11.96 11.05
N ARG A 242 -16.74 12.52 10.36
CA ARG A 242 -16.89 12.40 8.91
C ARG A 242 -16.13 13.52 8.20
N PHE A 243 -15.01 13.17 7.54
CA PHE A 243 -14.22 14.09 6.72
C PHE A 243 -14.64 14.03 5.24
N SER A 244 -15.12 12.88 4.81
CA SER A 244 -15.55 12.52 3.46
C SER A 244 -16.79 11.61 3.56
N ASP A 245 -17.31 11.12 2.46
CA ASP A 245 -18.20 9.95 2.42
C ASP A 245 -17.45 8.63 2.59
N HIS A 246 -16.12 8.67 2.52
CA HIS A 246 -15.22 7.60 2.96
C HIS A 246 -14.67 7.86 4.37
N ALA A 247 -14.25 6.79 5.03
CA ALA A 247 -13.54 6.83 6.30
C ALA A 247 -12.05 6.48 6.11
N PRO A 248 -11.15 7.16 6.84
CA PRO A 248 -9.73 6.77 6.83
C PRO A 248 -9.53 5.34 7.31
N LEU A 249 -8.76 4.56 6.54
CA LEU A 249 -8.28 3.21 6.88
C LEU A 249 -6.82 3.29 7.34
N THR A 250 -6.55 2.86 8.57
CA THR A 250 -5.21 2.82 9.16
C THR A 250 -4.79 1.37 9.35
N ILE A 251 -3.61 1.02 8.90
CA ILE A 251 -2.99 -0.30 9.12
C ILE A 251 -1.60 -0.10 9.74
N ASP A 252 -1.30 -0.91 10.74
CA ASP A 252 0.02 -1.03 11.34
C ASP A 252 0.70 -2.30 10.84
N TYR A 253 1.93 -2.13 10.34
CA TYR A 253 2.78 -3.21 9.85
C TYR A 253 4.01 -3.34 10.73
N ASP A 254 4.35 -4.57 11.14
CA ASP A 254 5.69 -4.88 11.68
C ASP A 254 6.69 -4.95 10.53
N TRP A 255 7.02 -3.79 10.02
CA TRP A 255 7.92 -3.58 8.89
C TRP A 255 8.63 -2.25 8.99
N GLU A 256 9.90 -2.20 8.60
CA GLU A 256 10.66 -0.96 8.54
C GLU A 256 10.52 -0.33 7.14
N ILE A 257 10.38 0.99 7.07
CA ILE A 257 10.23 1.71 5.81
C ILE A 257 11.56 1.77 5.02
N PHE A 258 12.71 1.69 5.75
CA PHE A 258 14.03 1.54 5.17
C PHE A 258 14.65 0.22 5.62
N ALA A 259 15.42 -0.42 4.75
CA ALA A 259 16.28 -1.52 5.17
C ALA A 259 17.25 -1.01 6.25
N ARG A 260 17.39 -1.76 7.35
CA ARG A 260 18.46 -1.48 8.31
C ARG A 260 19.77 -1.44 7.52
N ARG A 261 20.53 -0.35 7.64
CA ARG A 261 21.94 -0.37 7.24
C ARG A 261 22.58 -1.47 8.09
N GLU A 262 22.85 -2.63 7.50
CA GLU A 262 23.79 -3.57 8.12
C GLU A 262 25.06 -2.75 8.38
N SER A 263 25.47 -2.72 9.64
CA SER A 263 26.69 -2.05 10.02
C SER A 263 27.85 -2.80 9.33
N ARG A 264 28.27 -2.31 8.16
CA ARG A 264 29.46 -2.81 7.44
C ARG A 264 30.75 -2.65 8.25
N ASP A 265 30.67 -2.10 9.46
CA ASP A 265 31.80 -1.87 10.35
C ASP A 265 32.21 -3.08 11.20
N ALA A 266 31.37 -4.13 11.31
CA ALA A 266 31.75 -5.31 12.09
C ALA A 266 32.75 -6.23 11.38
N SER A 267 32.83 -6.19 10.04
CA SER A 267 33.74 -7.03 9.26
C SER A 267 35.13 -6.38 9.04
N ALA A 268 35.22 -5.05 9.10
CA ALA A 268 36.48 -4.34 8.91
C ALA A 268 37.38 -4.35 10.17
N VAL A 269 36.78 -4.47 11.36
CA VAL A 269 37.56 -4.51 12.64
C VAL A 269 38.10 -5.93 12.89
N ALA A 270 37.45 -6.98 12.38
CA ALA A 270 37.96 -8.36 12.54
C ALA A 270 39.14 -8.70 11.64
N ALA A 271 39.35 -7.96 10.54
CA ALA A 271 40.49 -8.18 9.63
C ALA A 271 41.79 -7.46 10.04
N SER A 272 41.72 -6.56 11.03
CA SER A 272 42.87 -5.75 11.47
C SER A 272 43.62 -6.30 12.71
N SER A 273 43.19 -7.41 13.29
CA SER A 273 43.79 -7.98 14.52
C SER A 273 44.40 -9.38 14.34
N ALA A 274 44.91 -9.71 13.16
CA ALA A 274 45.72 -10.91 13.01
C ALA A 274 47.20 -10.61 13.37
N PRO A 275 47.79 -11.30 14.35
CA PRO A 275 49.19 -11.05 14.71
C PRO A 275 50.09 -11.65 13.66
N THR A 276 51.02 -10.86 13.13
CA THR A 276 52.13 -11.25 12.28
C THR A 276 53.02 -12.26 13.02
N ARG A 277 52.99 -13.51 12.56
CA ARG A 277 53.89 -14.57 13.06
C ARG A 277 55.16 -14.53 12.26
N SER A 278 56.21 -14.08 12.92
CA SER A 278 57.61 -14.13 12.48
C SER A 278 58.06 -15.56 12.16
N GLN A 279 58.74 -15.70 11.03
CA GLN A 279 59.42 -16.92 10.62
C GLN A 279 60.56 -17.25 11.56
N ARG A 280 60.62 -18.49 12.04
CA ARG A 280 61.87 -19.18 12.35
C ARG A 280 61.90 -20.54 11.68
N ILE A 281 62.89 -20.69 10.85
CA ILE A 281 63.36 -21.91 10.18
C ILE A 281 64.09 -22.78 11.19
N SER A 282 63.78 -24.06 11.30
CA SER A 282 64.79 -25.08 11.54
C SER A 282 64.26 -26.50 11.21
N SER A 283 65.08 -27.17 10.58
CA SER A 283 65.17 -28.43 9.93
C SER A 283 64.85 -29.68 10.76
N GLN A 284 64.51 -30.71 10.02
CA GLN A 284 64.91 -32.13 10.12
C GLN A 284 63.89 -33.16 10.60
N ASN A 285 63.63 -34.01 9.66
CA ASN A 285 63.66 -35.50 9.63
C ASN A 285 62.50 -36.36 10.15
N SER A 286 61.93 -37.03 9.17
CA SER A 286 61.91 -38.53 9.08
C SER A 286 60.79 -39.30 9.76
N THR A 287 60.11 -40.01 8.95
CA THR A 287 59.62 -41.41 8.98
C THR A 287 58.10 -41.60 8.95
N MET A 288 57.75 -42.21 7.88
CA MET A 288 56.52 -43.02 7.65
C MET A 288 56.64 -44.38 8.40
N PRO A 289 55.63 -45.28 8.47
CA PRO A 289 54.28 -45.32 7.88
C PRO A 289 53.21 -45.95 8.85
N GLY A 290 51.98 -46.07 8.38
CA GLY A 290 51.14 -47.17 8.87
C GLY A 290 49.62 -46.93 8.87
N THR A 291 48.96 -47.43 7.82
CA THR A 291 47.77 -48.29 7.78
C THR A 291 46.45 -47.78 8.45
N ALA A 292 45.49 -47.43 7.67
CA ALA A 292 44.31 -48.20 7.18
C ALA A 292 43.15 -48.49 8.17
N ILE A 293 41.96 -48.43 7.57
CA ILE A 293 40.66 -49.12 7.89
C ILE A 293 39.58 -48.15 8.41
N THR A 294 38.61 -47.72 7.61
CA THR A 294 37.37 -48.32 7.04
C THR A 294 36.22 -48.47 8.04
N VAL A 295 35.01 -48.12 7.52
CA VAL A 295 33.63 -48.62 7.84
C VAL A 295 32.75 -47.64 8.59
N VAL A 296 31.76 -46.97 7.94
CA VAL A 296 30.44 -47.33 7.42
C VAL A 296 29.29 -47.24 8.47
N LYS A 297 28.28 -46.43 8.09
CA LYS A 297 26.84 -46.58 8.39
C LYS A 297 26.33 -46.40 9.82
N ARG A 298 25.46 -45.44 10.07
CA ARG A 298 24.01 -45.44 9.71
C ARG A 298 23.47 -44.03 9.65
#